data_fdc3c4d620a3f175ea31e67b686527ad
#
_entry.id   fdc3c4d620a3f175ea31e67b686527ad
#
_cell.length_a   1.000
_cell.length_b   1.000
_cell.length_c   1.000
_cell.angle_alpha   90.00
_cell.angle_beta   90.00
_cell.angle_gamma   90.00
#
_symmetry.space_group_name_H-M   'P 1'
#
loop_
_entity.id
_entity.type
_entity.pdbx_description
1 polymer ?
#
loop_
_entity_poly.entity_id
_entity_poly.type
_entity_poly.pdbx_seq_one_letter_code
_entity_poly.pdbx_strand_id
1 'polypeptide(L)'
;MKVALVGAGGKMGCRLTDNFLQSKKYDVAYIEISDAGKLRLNQRGVPISGEEAIPDADVVILAVPDVFIGKVATGYLDKFKSGCIVITLDPAAAVGGHLPARSDITYFVSHPTHPSVFNWESEESKHFDFFGGIGAKQVIVCALFQGPEAHYHIGEDLAKIFYAPVSKSHKITAENMAMLEPGLAETFLGAVMVTMREALDEVIRKGVPREAAYDFFMGHINIELALCFDKIPGGVFSDACYKAIQIGKPLIFKDDWKKVLEPDHIKHQISIMTDAAVPVVKDF
;
A
#
# COMPACT_ATOMS: atom_id res chain seq x y z
N MET A 1 -1.37 25.32 -7.68
CA MET A 1 -2.02 24.50 -6.67
C MET A 1 -0.99 24.22 -5.58
N LYS A 2 -1.34 24.54 -4.34
CA LYS A 2 -0.51 24.35 -3.16
C LYS A 2 -0.84 23.00 -2.53
N VAL A 3 0.17 22.23 -2.18
CA VAL A 3 0.06 20.90 -1.57
C VAL A 3 0.74 20.92 -0.21
N ALA A 4 0.12 20.37 0.82
CA ALA A 4 0.76 20.10 2.10
C ALA A 4 0.96 18.58 2.25
N LEU A 5 2.19 18.13 2.39
CA LEU A 5 2.53 16.73 2.64
C LEU A 5 2.85 16.54 4.12
N VAL A 6 1.92 15.95 4.86
CA VAL A 6 2.04 15.67 6.31
C VAL A 6 2.68 14.31 6.52
N GLY A 7 3.71 14.23 7.35
CA GLY A 7 4.55 13.05 7.52
C GLY A 7 5.59 12.88 6.40
N ALA A 8 6.04 13.99 5.83
CA ALA A 8 6.93 14.04 4.67
C ALA A 8 8.26 13.30 4.85
N GLY A 9 8.75 13.19 6.07
CA GLY A 9 9.97 12.46 6.43
C GLY A 9 9.74 11.00 6.84
N GLY A 10 8.50 10.50 6.79
CA GLY A 10 8.17 9.09 7.02
C GLY A 10 8.66 8.18 5.89
N LYS A 11 8.43 6.86 6.03
CA LYS A 11 8.87 5.88 5.01
C LYS A 11 8.22 6.16 3.64
N MET A 12 6.89 6.31 3.59
CA MET A 12 6.19 6.73 2.38
C MET A 12 6.41 8.20 2.08
N GLY A 13 6.35 9.07 3.11
CA GLY A 13 6.56 10.50 2.95
C GLY A 13 7.85 10.85 2.19
N CYS A 14 8.97 10.18 2.48
CA CYS A 14 10.23 10.39 1.75
C CYS A 14 10.11 10.06 0.26
N ARG A 15 9.40 9.00 -0.12
CA ARG A 15 9.18 8.65 -1.54
C ARG A 15 8.34 9.69 -2.27
N LEU A 16 7.24 10.13 -1.63
CA LEU A 16 6.40 11.18 -2.17
C LEU A 16 7.20 12.48 -2.31
N THR A 17 8.00 12.81 -1.30
CA THR A 17 8.89 13.98 -1.30
C THR A 17 9.86 13.93 -2.47
N ASP A 18 10.57 12.81 -2.67
CA ASP A 18 11.53 12.66 -3.75
C ASP A 18 10.86 12.83 -5.13
N ASN A 19 9.67 12.26 -5.32
CA ASN A 19 8.89 12.38 -6.57
C ASN A 19 8.35 13.81 -6.79
N PHE A 20 7.90 14.50 -5.75
CA PHE A 20 7.49 15.91 -5.86
C PHE A 20 8.67 16.82 -6.22
N LEU A 21 9.84 16.62 -5.62
CA LEU A 21 11.07 17.36 -5.94
C LEU A 21 11.50 17.15 -7.40
N GLN A 22 11.36 15.93 -7.89
CA GLN A 22 11.69 15.59 -9.27
C GLN A 22 10.70 16.22 -10.26
N SER A 23 9.40 16.18 -9.97
CA SER A 23 8.36 16.68 -10.88
C SER A 23 8.33 18.18 -10.99
N LYS A 24 8.61 18.90 -9.90
CA LYS A 24 8.55 20.38 -9.78
C LYS A 24 7.23 21.01 -10.24
N LYS A 25 6.16 20.21 -10.28
CA LYS A 25 4.86 20.64 -10.83
C LYS A 25 4.00 21.41 -9.83
N TYR A 26 4.24 21.18 -8.54
CA TYR A 26 3.43 21.74 -7.46
C TYR A 26 4.28 22.50 -6.45
N ASP A 27 3.65 23.48 -5.79
CA ASP A 27 4.18 24.16 -4.62
C ASP A 27 3.87 23.28 -3.38
N VAL A 28 4.88 22.62 -2.81
CA VAL A 28 4.71 21.63 -1.76
C VAL A 28 5.32 22.12 -0.45
N ALA A 29 4.48 22.18 0.59
CA ALA A 29 4.89 22.36 1.96
C ALA A 29 5.13 20.96 2.60
N TYR A 30 6.34 20.71 3.08
CA TYR A 30 6.73 19.45 3.68
C TYR A 30 6.65 19.54 5.21
N ILE A 31 5.66 18.89 5.79
CA ILE A 31 5.37 18.93 7.23
C ILE A 31 5.82 17.63 7.89
N GLU A 32 6.67 17.77 8.93
CA GLU A 32 7.19 16.63 9.68
C GLU A 32 7.42 17.04 11.15
N ILE A 33 6.97 16.18 12.08
CA ILE A 33 7.08 16.45 13.51
C ILE A 33 8.19 15.64 14.18
N SER A 34 8.50 14.43 13.68
CA SER A 34 9.50 13.55 14.26
C SER A 34 10.93 14.00 13.95
N ASP A 35 11.84 13.93 14.92
CA ASP A 35 13.23 14.32 14.72
C ASP A 35 13.92 13.45 13.65
N ALA A 36 13.62 12.15 13.63
CA ALA A 36 14.13 11.24 12.64
C ALA A 36 13.62 11.56 11.21
N GLY A 37 12.36 11.97 11.08
CA GLY A 37 11.79 12.42 9.81
C GLY A 37 12.40 13.74 9.35
N LYS A 38 12.54 14.71 10.26
CA LYS A 38 13.21 16.01 9.97
C LYS A 38 14.64 15.80 9.51
N LEU A 39 15.38 14.88 10.14
CA LEU A 39 16.74 14.55 9.71
C LEU A 39 16.77 14.03 8.27
N ARG A 40 15.85 13.14 7.89
CA ARG A 40 15.75 12.60 6.52
C ARG A 40 15.40 13.67 5.49
N LEU A 41 14.54 14.64 5.84
CA LEU A 41 14.23 15.79 4.96
C LEU A 41 15.45 16.73 4.81
N ASN A 42 16.15 17.03 5.90
CA ASN A 42 17.36 17.84 5.87
C ASN A 42 18.45 17.22 4.99
N GLN A 43 18.64 15.89 5.05
CA GLN A 43 19.56 15.16 4.19
C GLN A 43 19.20 15.27 2.69
N ARG A 44 17.93 15.52 2.37
CA ARG A 44 17.42 15.77 1.00
C ARG A 44 17.47 17.25 0.60
N GLY A 45 17.90 18.13 1.49
CA GLY A 45 17.88 19.57 1.26
C GLY A 45 16.46 20.16 1.18
N VAL A 46 15.48 19.52 1.81
CA VAL A 46 14.08 19.92 1.78
C VAL A 46 13.77 20.83 2.95
N PRO A 47 13.24 22.06 2.70
CA PRO A 47 12.80 22.94 3.76
C PRO A 47 11.58 22.35 4.47
N ILE A 48 11.63 22.32 5.80
CA ILE A 48 10.53 21.81 6.62
C ILE A 48 9.58 22.97 6.91
N SER A 49 8.30 22.75 6.59
CA SER A 49 7.21 23.68 6.91
C SER A 49 6.52 23.26 8.20
N GLY A 50 5.91 24.20 8.89
CA GLY A 50 5.01 23.92 9.99
C GLY A 50 3.57 23.73 9.52
N GLU A 51 2.69 23.44 10.48
CA GLU A 51 1.26 23.23 10.22
C GLU A 51 0.51 24.51 9.82
N GLU A 52 1.15 25.69 9.93
CA GLU A 52 0.66 26.96 9.41
C GLU A 52 0.51 26.98 7.88
N ALA A 53 1.11 26.03 7.17
CA ALA A 53 0.95 25.88 5.73
C ALA A 53 -0.39 25.20 5.34
N ILE A 54 -1.07 24.51 6.27
CA ILE A 54 -2.29 23.74 5.98
C ILE A 54 -3.46 24.62 5.53
N PRO A 55 -3.77 25.77 6.15
CA PRO A 55 -4.89 26.61 5.74
C PRO A 55 -4.81 27.12 4.29
N ASP A 56 -3.60 27.26 3.77
CA ASP A 56 -3.37 27.71 2.40
C ASP A 56 -3.38 26.57 1.36
N ALA A 57 -3.30 25.30 1.81
CA ALA A 57 -3.18 24.17 0.91
C ALA A 57 -4.50 23.87 0.17
N ASP A 58 -4.40 23.66 -1.14
CA ASP A 58 -5.51 23.14 -1.97
C ASP A 58 -5.70 21.64 -1.74
N VAL A 59 -4.59 20.95 -1.46
CA VAL A 59 -4.54 19.51 -1.21
C VAL A 59 -3.68 19.25 0.02
N VAL A 60 -4.16 18.39 0.92
CA VAL A 60 -3.39 17.89 2.07
C VAL A 60 -3.25 16.38 1.94
N ILE A 61 -2.01 15.89 1.90
CA ILE A 61 -1.71 14.45 1.83
C ILE A 61 -1.25 13.97 3.20
N LEU A 62 -1.93 12.96 3.73
CA LEU A 62 -1.62 12.37 5.04
C LEU A 62 -0.76 11.11 4.85
N ALA A 63 0.57 11.29 4.87
CA ALA A 63 1.55 10.20 4.77
C ALA A 63 2.02 9.76 6.18
N VAL A 64 1.08 9.51 7.07
CA VAL A 64 1.28 9.08 8.45
C VAL A 64 0.82 7.63 8.63
N PRO A 65 1.29 6.89 9.66
CA PRO A 65 0.80 5.53 9.92
C PRO A 65 -0.73 5.49 10.11
N ASP A 66 -1.37 4.41 9.65
CA ASP A 66 -2.83 4.28 9.56
C ASP A 66 -3.53 4.51 10.89
N VAL A 67 -2.95 4.03 11.98
CA VAL A 67 -3.43 4.24 13.36
C VAL A 67 -3.52 5.73 13.76
N PHE A 68 -2.86 6.63 13.04
CA PHE A 68 -2.85 8.06 13.33
C PHE A 68 -3.63 8.91 12.32
N ILE A 69 -4.06 8.35 11.17
CA ILE A 69 -4.72 9.14 10.12
C ILE A 69 -5.95 9.86 10.67
N GLY A 70 -6.85 9.15 11.34
CA GLY A 70 -8.07 9.75 11.91
C GLY A 70 -7.77 10.85 12.92
N LYS A 71 -6.79 10.64 13.81
CA LYS A 71 -6.36 11.65 14.80
C LYS A 71 -5.78 12.90 14.15
N VAL A 72 -4.93 12.71 13.13
CA VAL A 72 -4.30 13.81 12.40
C VAL A 72 -5.33 14.58 11.59
N ALA A 73 -6.22 13.88 10.88
CA ALA A 73 -7.31 14.51 10.12
C ALA A 73 -8.24 15.32 11.03
N THR A 74 -8.58 14.80 12.20
CA THR A 74 -9.40 15.52 13.20
C THR A 74 -8.67 16.73 13.76
N GLY A 75 -7.37 16.61 14.06
CA GLY A 75 -6.55 17.72 14.59
C GLY A 75 -6.38 18.89 13.61
N TYR A 76 -6.50 18.62 12.31
CA TYR A 76 -6.39 19.63 11.26
C TYR A 76 -7.74 20.02 10.63
N LEU A 77 -8.85 19.49 11.13
CA LEU A 77 -10.16 19.68 10.51
C LEU A 77 -10.53 21.14 10.32
N ASP A 78 -10.36 21.97 11.35
CA ASP A 78 -10.67 23.39 11.32
C ASP A 78 -9.66 24.22 10.49
N LYS A 79 -8.49 23.64 10.18
CA LYS A 79 -7.45 24.30 9.40
C LYS A 79 -7.62 24.05 7.89
N PHE A 80 -8.35 23.01 7.47
CA PHE A 80 -8.61 22.78 6.07
C PHE A 80 -9.51 23.89 5.52
N LYS A 81 -9.11 24.52 4.42
CA LYS A 81 -10.00 25.47 3.76
C LYS A 81 -11.17 24.76 3.08
N SER A 82 -12.28 25.46 2.86
CA SER A 82 -13.40 24.94 2.08
C SER A 82 -12.93 24.54 0.69
N GLY A 83 -13.39 23.37 0.20
CA GLY A 83 -12.95 22.78 -1.06
C GLY A 83 -11.60 22.06 -1.02
N CYS A 84 -10.93 21.99 0.13
CA CYS A 84 -9.67 21.24 0.27
C CYS A 84 -9.86 19.76 -0.05
N ILE A 85 -8.88 19.18 -0.75
CA ILE A 85 -8.82 17.73 -1.01
C ILE A 85 -7.86 17.10 0.01
N VAL A 86 -8.36 16.22 0.86
CA VAL A 86 -7.56 15.45 1.81
C VAL A 86 -7.32 14.08 1.21
N ILE A 87 -6.05 13.72 1.00
CA ILE A 87 -5.64 12.45 0.41
C ILE A 87 -5.08 11.56 1.51
N THR A 88 -5.63 10.34 1.65
CA THR A 88 -5.04 9.26 2.42
C THR A 88 -4.37 8.25 1.49
N LEU A 89 -3.32 7.58 1.98
CA LEU A 89 -2.53 6.62 1.20
C LEU A 89 -2.96 5.18 1.45
N ASP A 90 -4.02 5.00 2.25
CA ASP A 90 -4.62 3.74 2.63
C ASP A 90 -6.13 3.88 2.83
N PRO A 91 -6.96 2.85 2.53
CA PRO A 91 -8.41 2.91 2.67
C PRO A 91 -8.92 2.70 4.10
N ALA A 92 -8.10 2.17 5.03
CA ALA A 92 -8.56 1.75 6.35
C ALA A 92 -9.21 2.87 7.15
N ALA A 93 -8.63 4.08 7.15
CA ALA A 93 -9.21 5.21 7.86
C ALA A 93 -10.56 5.67 7.28
N ALA A 94 -10.71 5.62 5.95
CA ALA A 94 -11.96 5.97 5.27
C ALA A 94 -13.07 4.95 5.55
N VAL A 95 -12.79 3.67 5.29
CA VAL A 95 -13.76 2.56 5.44
C VAL A 95 -14.04 2.24 6.91
N GLY A 96 -13.05 2.42 7.79
CA GLY A 96 -13.19 2.27 9.24
C GLY A 96 -13.97 3.40 9.93
N GLY A 97 -14.35 4.46 9.19
CA GLY A 97 -15.11 5.57 9.75
C GLY A 97 -14.28 6.50 10.66
N HIS A 98 -12.96 6.53 10.49
CA HIS A 98 -12.06 7.36 11.29
C HIS A 98 -11.85 8.77 10.73
N LEU A 99 -12.29 9.04 9.50
CA LEU A 99 -12.21 10.37 8.92
C LEU A 99 -13.32 11.27 9.48
N PRO A 100 -13.00 12.48 9.99
CA PRO A 100 -13.99 13.37 10.57
C PRO A 100 -14.98 13.88 9.51
N ALA A 101 -16.25 14.01 9.90
CA ALA A 101 -17.31 14.49 9.02
C ALA A 101 -17.17 15.99 8.77
N ARG A 102 -17.01 16.37 7.49
CA ARG A 102 -17.01 17.77 7.04
C ARG A 102 -17.37 17.82 5.55
N SER A 103 -18.56 18.33 5.25
CA SER A 103 -19.18 18.23 3.91
C SER A 103 -18.57 19.14 2.83
N ASP A 104 -17.83 20.17 3.23
CA ASP A 104 -17.23 21.14 2.29
C ASP A 104 -15.77 20.81 1.92
N ILE A 105 -15.28 19.62 2.31
CA ILE A 105 -13.98 19.09 1.88
C ILE A 105 -14.14 17.77 1.13
N THR A 106 -13.11 17.38 0.43
CA THR A 106 -13.06 16.12 -0.31
C THR A 106 -12.15 15.13 0.43
N TYR A 107 -12.56 13.86 0.51
CA TYR A 107 -11.68 12.76 0.87
C TYR A 107 -11.39 11.91 -0.37
N PHE A 108 -10.11 11.76 -0.66
CA PHE A 108 -9.60 10.95 -1.75
C PHE A 108 -8.62 9.91 -1.20
N VAL A 109 -8.74 8.68 -1.67
CA VAL A 109 -7.89 7.58 -1.25
C VAL A 109 -7.08 7.09 -2.44
N SER A 110 -5.79 6.87 -2.27
CA SER A 110 -4.96 6.27 -3.31
C SER A 110 -3.94 5.32 -2.70
N HIS A 111 -3.70 4.20 -3.41
CA HIS A 111 -2.72 3.21 -2.96
C HIS A 111 -1.90 2.70 -4.16
N PRO A 112 -0.56 2.50 -4.01
CA PRO A 112 0.25 1.86 -5.04
C PRO A 112 0.06 0.36 -4.97
N THR A 113 -0.02 -0.32 -6.13
CA THR A 113 -0.07 -1.79 -6.15
C THR A 113 1.30 -2.45 -6.01
N HIS A 114 2.35 -1.63 -5.90
CA HIS A 114 3.74 -2.03 -6.05
C HIS A 114 4.05 -2.64 -7.44
N PRO A 115 5.32 -2.76 -7.84
CA PRO A 115 5.69 -3.46 -9.07
C PRO A 115 5.25 -4.92 -9.02
N SER A 116 4.63 -5.39 -10.12
CA SER A 116 4.16 -6.77 -10.20
C SER A 116 5.34 -7.76 -10.13
N VAL A 117 5.11 -8.93 -9.54
CA VAL A 117 6.06 -10.06 -9.57
C VAL A 117 6.45 -10.46 -11.02
N PHE A 118 5.60 -10.15 -12.00
CA PHE A 118 5.88 -10.37 -13.42
C PHE A 118 6.40 -9.11 -14.13
N ASN A 119 6.71 -8.03 -13.39
CA ASN A 119 7.32 -6.85 -13.97
C ASN A 119 8.76 -7.16 -14.37
N TRP A 120 9.14 -6.66 -15.54
CA TRP A 120 10.51 -6.77 -16.01
C TRP A 120 11.05 -5.38 -16.33
N GLU A 121 12.19 -5.06 -15.75
CA GLU A 121 12.92 -3.82 -15.99
C GLU A 121 14.32 -4.19 -16.51
N SER A 122 14.79 -3.51 -17.55
CA SER A 122 16.09 -3.78 -18.17
C SER A 122 17.29 -3.33 -17.32
N GLU A 123 17.06 -2.35 -16.46
CA GLU A 123 18.07 -1.85 -15.52
C GLU A 123 17.93 -2.57 -14.18
N GLU A 124 19.01 -3.18 -13.69
CA GLU A 124 19.04 -3.96 -12.45
C GLU A 124 18.49 -3.18 -11.25
N SER A 125 18.89 -1.92 -11.09
CA SER A 125 18.42 -1.06 -10.00
C SER A 125 16.91 -0.83 -10.01
N LYS A 126 16.28 -0.79 -11.18
CA LYS A 126 14.84 -0.70 -11.35
C LYS A 126 14.16 -2.05 -11.14
N HIS A 127 14.81 -3.14 -11.60
CA HIS A 127 14.27 -4.50 -11.44
C HIS A 127 14.14 -4.87 -9.95
N PHE A 128 15.08 -4.47 -9.11
CA PHE A 128 15.05 -4.71 -7.66
C PHE A 128 14.35 -3.62 -6.86
N ASP A 129 13.71 -2.65 -7.49
CA ASP A 129 12.82 -1.70 -6.81
C ASP A 129 11.45 -2.35 -6.51
N PHE A 130 11.46 -3.37 -5.64
CA PHE A 130 10.25 -4.15 -5.29
C PHE A 130 9.15 -3.32 -4.65
N PHE A 131 9.49 -2.21 -4.04
CA PHE A 131 8.52 -1.33 -3.42
C PHE A 131 7.90 -0.32 -4.40
N GLY A 132 8.60 0.01 -5.46
CA GLY A 132 8.22 1.04 -6.40
C GLY A 132 8.49 2.47 -5.91
N GLY A 133 8.33 3.43 -6.81
CA GLY A 133 8.53 4.85 -6.52
C GLY A 133 9.97 5.35 -6.64
N ILE A 134 10.90 4.50 -7.15
CA ILE A 134 12.27 4.89 -7.49
C ILE A 134 12.48 4.78 -9.00
N GLY A 135 12.20 3.62 -9.59
CA GLY A 135 12.44 3.39 -11.01
C GLY A 135 11.54 2.33 -11.65
N ALA A 136 11.08 1.33 -10.88
CA ALA A 136 10.18 0.31 -11.39
C ALA A 136 8.78 0.87 -11.63
N LYS A 137 8.18 0.51 -12.77
CA LYS A 137 6.81 0.90 -13.09
C LYS A 137 5.82 0.17 -12.20
N GLN A 138 4.86 0.91 -11.68
CA GLN A 138 3.77 0.36 -10.88
C GLN A 138 2.39 0.84 -11.36
N VAL A 139 1.37 0.15 -10.94
CA VAL A 139 -0.03 0.54 -11.09
C VAL A 139 -0.48 1.22 -9.79
N ILE A 140 -1.50 2.05 -9.86
CA ILE A 140 -2.13 2.63 -8.67
C ILE A 140 -3.64 2.40 -8.70
N VAL A 141 -4.25 2.38 -7.54
CA VAL A 141 -5.70 2.41 -7.35
C VAL A 141 -6.10 3.72 -6.69
N CYS A 142 -7.22 4.30 -7.14
CA CYS A 142 -7.70 5.59 -6.68
C CYS A 142 -9.21 5.53 -6.42
N ALA A 143 -9.65 6.16 -5.32
CA ALA A 143 -11.06 6.26 -4.95
C ALA A 143 -11.42 7.67 -4.50
N LEU A 144 -12.51 8.20 -5.01
CA LEU A 144 -13.16 9.38 -4.46
C LEU A 144 -14.13 8.88 -3.36
N PHE A 145 -13.77 9.08 -2.10
CA PHE A 145 -14.59 8.65 -0.97
C PHE A 145 -15.71 9.65 -0.66
N GLN A 146 -15.39 10.95 -0.76
CA GLN A 146 -16.33 12.06 -0.54
C GLN A 146 -15.93 13.24 -1.42
N GLY A 147 -16.90 13.98 -1.92
CA GLY A 147 -16.70 15.25 -2.64
C GLY A 147 -17.17 15.20 -4.09
N PRO A 148 -16.99 16.30 -4.83
CA PRO A 148 -17.44 16.40 -6.22
C PRO A 148 -16.54 15.55 -7.14
N GLU A 149 -17.15 14.94 -8.16
CA GLU A 149 -16.46 14.08 -9.15
C GLU A 149 -15.26 14.77 -9.83
N ALA A 150 -15.34 16.10 -10.02
CA ALA A 150 -14.22 16.86 -10.59
C ALA A 150 -12.92 16.74 -9.78
N HIS A 151 -13.00 16.52 -8.47
CA HIS A 151 -11.84 16.35 -7.60
C HIS A 151 -11.16 14.99 -7.76
N TYR A 152 -11.85 13.99 -8.35
CA TYR A 152 -11.23 12.70 -8.67
C TYR A 152 -10.01 12.88 -9.58
N HIS A 153 -10.14 13.65 -10.65
CA HIS A 153 -9.03 13.84 -11.59
C HIS A 153 -7.85 14.60 -10.97
N ILE A 154 -8.12 15.53 -10.05
CA ILE A 154 -7.06 16.24 -9.34
C ILE A 154 -6.28 15.27 -8.43
N GLY A 155 -6.98 14.43 -7.66
CA GLY A 155 -6.38 13.41 -6.80
C GLY A 155 -5.59 12.37 -7.60
N GLU A 156 -6.16 11.88 -8.71
CA GLU A 156 -5.51 10.90 -9.58
C GLU A 156 -4.23 11.46 -10.23
N ASP A 157 -4.26 12.71 -10.71
CA ASP A 157 -3.09 13.35 -11.33
C ASP A 157 -1.96 13.57 -10.31
N LEU A 158 -2.30 13.92 -9.07
CA LEU A 158 -1.35 13.99 -7.98
C LEU A 158 -0.78 12.60 -7.65
N ALA A 159 -1.64 11.57 -7.55
CA ALA A 159 -1.22 10.21 -7.26
C ALA A 159 -0.25 9.67 -8.32
N LYS A 160 -0.49 9.95 -9.61
CA LYS A 160 0.43 9.60 -10.70
C LYS A 160 1.81 10.25 -10.54
N ILE A 161 1.89 11.42 -9.91
CA ILE A 161 3.17 12.09 -9.66
C ILE A 161 3.85 11.53 -8.44
N PHE A 162 3.18 11.50 -7.30
CA PHE A 162 3.85 11.11 -6.07
C PHE A 162 4.11 9.60 -5.93
N TYR A 163 3.49 8.76 -6.77
CA TYR A 163 3.81 7.33 -6.91
C TYR A 163 4.63 7.00 -8.15
N ALA A 164 5.11 8.00 -8.90
CA ALA A 164 5.85 7.79 -10.16
C ALA A 164 7.03 6.81 -9.99
N PRO A 165 7.34 6.00 -11.03
CA PRO A 165 6.68 5.95 -12.33
C PRO A 165 5.41 5.09 -12.33
N VAL A 166 4.29 5.67 -12.75
CA VAL A 166 2.98 5.00 -12.81
C VAL A 166 2.66 4.59 -14.25
N SER A 167 2.41 3.31 -14.46
CA SER A 167 2.03 2.77 -15.77
C SER A 167 0.52 2.82 -16.03
N LYS A 168 -0.29 2.72 -14.98
CA LYS A 168 -1.76 2.69 -15.07
C LYS A 168 -2.38 3.13 -13.75
N SER A 169 -3.58 3.74 -13.81
CA SER A 169 -4.43 4.03 -12.66
C SER A 169 -5.78 3.37 -12.84
N HIS A 170 -6.33 2.80 -11.76
CA HIS A 170 -7.68 2.27 -11.72
C HIS A 170 -8.55 3.08 -10.77
N LYS A 171 -9.71 3.53 -11.27
CA LYS A 171 -10.77 4.08 -10.42
C LYS A 171 -11.57 2.95 -9.81
N ILE A 172 -11.63 2.91 -8.47
CA ILE A 172 -12.42 1.92 -7.70
C ILE A 172 -13.10 2.64 -6.55
N THR A 173 -13.94 1.95 -5.77
CA THR A 173 -14.48 2.49 -4.51
C THR A 173 -13.50 2.27 -3.36
N ALA A 174 -13.65 3.02 -2.27
CA ALA A 174 -12.83 2.82 -1.07
C ALA A 174 -13.06 1.43 -0.45
N GLU A 175 -14.29 0.92 -0.50
CA GLU A 175 -14.64 -0.43 -0.03
C GLU A 175 -13.95 -1.52 -0.88
N ASN A 176 -13.92 -1.36 -2.21
CA ASN A 176 -13.16 -2.27 -3.08
C ASN A 176 -11.66 -2.18 -2.81
N MET A 177 -11.15 -0.97 -2.51
CA MET A 177 -9.75 -0.80 -2.13
C MET A 177 -9.45 -1.49 -0.79
N ALA A 178 -10.35 -1.42 0.20
CA ALA A 178 -10.22 -2.12 1.47
C ALA A 178 -10.28 -3.65 1.31
N MET A 179 -11.03 -4.15 0.31
CA MET A 179 -10.99 -5.58 -0.03
C MET A 179 -9.62 -5.99 -0.59
N LEU A 180 -8.96 -5.10 -1.35
CA LEU A 180 -7.64 -5.37 -1.92
C LEU A 180 -6.53 -5.25 -0.87
N GLU A 181 -6.49 -4.17 -0.09
CA GLU A 181 -5.35 -3.89 0.80
C GLU A 181 -5.45 -4.64 2.13
N PRO A 182 -6.35 -4.33 3.06
CA PRO A 182 -6.42 -5.11 4.30
C PRO A 182 -6.81 -6.58 4.05
N GLY A 183 -7.75 -6.84 3.15
CA GLY A 183 -8.28 -8.19 2.94
C GLY A 183 -7.33 -9.10 2.15
N LEU A 184 -7.06 -8.75 0.90
CA LEU A 184 -6.33 -9.62 -0.02
C LEU A 184 -4.82 -9.54 0.19
N ALA A 185 -4.23 -8.33 0.22
CA ALA A 185 -2.78 -8.17 0.26
C ALA A 185 -2.21 -8.42 1.65
N GLU A 186 -2.77 -7.81 2.69
CA GLU A 186 -2.20 -7.93 4.04
C GLU A 186 -2.66 -9.21 4.74
N THR A 187 -3.98 -9.42 4.89
CA THR A 187 -4.49 -10.56 5.67
C THR A 187 -4.27 -11.89 4.96
N PHE A 188 -4.70 -12.02 3.69
CA PHE A 188 -4.58 -13.30 2.98
C PHE A 188 -3.16 -13.54 2.47
N LEU A 189 -2.65 -12.65 1.62
CA LEU A 189 -1.34 -12.86 0.98
C LEU A 189 -0.21 -12.81 2.01
N GLY A 190 -0.24 -11.89 2.97
CA GLY A 190 0.73 -11.82 4.06
C GLY A 190 0.82 -13.13 4.84
N ALA A 191 -0.34 -13.69 5.26
CA ALA A 191 -0.39 -14.97 5.96
C ALA A 191 0.15 -16.13 5.10
N VAL A 192 -0.20 -16.17 3.80
CA VAL A 192 0.32 -17.20 2.87
C VAL A 192 1.83 -17.09 2.71
N MET A 193 2.38 -15.87 2.56
CA MET A 193 3.83 -15.68 2.38
C MET A 193 4.62 -16.10 3.63
N VAL A 194 4.13 -15.76 4.83
CA VAL A 194 4.75 -16.20 6.10
C VAL A 194 4.70 -17.73 6.20
N THR A 195 3.55 -18.36 5.93
CA THR A 195 3.41 -19.81 5.94
C THR A 195 4.33 -20.50 4.92
N MET A 196 4.52 -19.92 3.74
CA MET A 196 5.49 -20.43 2.76
C MET A 196 6.92 -20.38 3.30
N ARG A 197 7.28 -19.31 4.02
CA ARG A 197 8.59 -19.20 4.65
C ARG A 197 8.77 -20.26 5.77
N GLU A 198 7.77 -20.44 6.62
CA GLU A 198 7.77 -21.47 7.67
C GLU A 198 7.90 -22.87 7.08
N ALA A 199 7.21 -23.16 5.97
CA ALA A 199 7.31 -24.44 5.27
C ALA A 199 8.74 -24.70 4.76
N LEU A 200 9.42 -23.69 4.20
CA LEU A 200 10.81 -23.77 3.78
C LEU A 200 11.73 -24.08 4.98
N ASP A 201 11.57 -23.36 6.08
CA ASP A 201 12.39 -23.55 7.28
C ASP A 201 12.15 -24.93 7.91
N GLU A 202 10.91 -25.45 7.88
CA GLU A 202 10.58 -26.80 8.36
C GLU A 202 11.24 -27.89 7.51
N VAL A 203 11.28 -27.75 6.19
CA VAL A 203 11.96 -28.69 5.29
C VAL A 203 13.47 -28.72 5.57
N ILE A 204 14.08 -27.54 5.80
CA ILE A 204 15.49 -27.44 6.21
C ILE A 204 15.71 -28.11 7.58
N ARG A 205 14.83 -27.89 8.54
CA ARG A 205 14.88 -28.53 9.87
C ARG A 205 14.79 -30.06 9.78
N LYS A 206 14.09 -30.58 8.78
CA LYS A 206 13.99 -32.03 8.49
C LYS A 206 15.21 -32.61 7.77
N GLY A 207 16.24 -31.79 7.50
CA GLY A 207 17.52 -32.27 7.00
C GLY A 207 17.80 -32.01 5.53
N VAL A 208 16.93 -31.31 4.82
CA VAL A 208 17.25 -30.88 3.45
C VAL A 208 18.27 -29.73 3.52
N PRO A 209 19.37 -29.83 2.74
CA PRO A 209 20.37 -28.73 2.71
C PRO A 209 19.72 -27.39 2.35
N ARG A 210 20.05 -26.33 3.13
CA ARG A 210 19.44 -25.01 3.02
C ARG A 210 19.48 -24.44 1.59
N GLU A 211 20.61 -24.49 0.92
CA GLU A 211 20.77 -23.95 -0.42
C GLU A 211 19.90 -24.69 -1.43
N ALA A 212 19.89 -26.02 -1.38
CA ALA A 212 19.06 -26.83 -2.25
C ALA A 212 17.56 -26.60 -2.01
N ALA A 213 17.13 -26.48 -0.74
CA ALA A 213 15.75 -26.19 -0.40
C ALA A 213 15.33 -24.81 -0.90
N TYR A 214 16.18 -23.79 -0.71
CA TYR A 214 15.92 -22.44 -1.13
C TYR A 214 15.81 -22.33 -2.66
N ASP A 215 16.81 -22.81 -3.40
CA ASP A 215 16.82 -22.72 -4.87
C ASP A 215 15.64 -23.47 -5.50
N PHE A 216 15.36 -24.69 -4.98
CA PHE A 216 14.24 -25.48 -5.44
C PHE A 216 12.90 -24.75 -5.20
N PHE A 217 12.72 -24.19 -4.00
CA PHE A 217 11.48 -23.52 -3.62
C PHE A 217 11.25 -22.23 -4.40
N MET A 218 12.29 -21.39 -4.53
CA MET A 218 12.19 -20.13 -5.30
C MET A 218 11.89 -20.38 -6.78
N GLY A 219 12.52 -21.41 -7.37
CA GLY A 219 12.22 -21.80 -8.75
C GLY A 219 10.78 -22.30 -8.93
N HIS A 220 10.26 -23.07 -7.96
CA HIS A 220 8.89 -23.57 -8.01
C HIS A 220 7.86 -22.46 -7.78
N ILE A 221 8.09 -21.53 -6.86
CA ILE A 221 7.23 -20.35 -6.71
C ILE A 221 7.09 -19.62 -8.04
N ASN A 222 8.19 -19.39 -8.75
CA ASN A 222 8.18 -18.66 -10.03
C ASN A 222 7.33 -19.39 -11.09
N ILE A 223 7.57 -20.70 -11.31
CA ILE A 223 6.83 -21.45 -12.33
C ILE A 223 5.36 -21.64 -11.95
N GLU A 224 5.05 -21.92 -10.68
CA GLU A 224 3.67 -22.12 -10.21
C GLU A 224 2.86 -20.84 -10.29
N LEU A 225 3.44 -19.68 -9.95
CA LEU A 225 2.80 -18.38 -10.16
C LEU A 225 2.52 -18.16 -11.65
N ALA A 226 3.47 -18.48 -12.54
CA ALA A 226 3.29 -18.31 -13.97
C ALA A 226 2.17 -19.21 -14.54
N LEU A 227 2.01 -20.42 -14.01
CA LEU A 227 0.91 -21.33 -14.36
C LEU A 227 -0.43 -20.84 -13.79
N CYS A 228 -0.51 -20.50 -12.50
CA CYS A 228 -1.74 -20.06 -11.83
C CYS A 228 -2.32 -18.76 -12.39
N PHE A 229 -1.46 -17.87 -12.92
CA PHE A 229 -1.84 -16.54 -13.41
C PHE A 229 -1.70 -16.38 -14.93
N ASP A 230 -1.80 -17.48 -15.68
CA ASP A 230 -1.88 -17.52 -17.14
C ASP A 230 -0.72 -16.80 -17.85
N LYS A 231 0.50 -16.89 -17.29
CA LYS A 231 1.70 -16.29 -17.90
C LYS A 231 2.41 -17.24 -18.88
N ILE A 232 2.05 -18.50 -18.85
CA ILE A 232 2.51 -19.51 -19.82
C ILE A 232 1.30 -19.92 -20.67
N PRO A 233 1.24 -19.55 -21.96
CA PRO A 233 0.13 -19.91 -22.82
C PRO A 233 -0.07 -21.43 -22.88
N GLY A 234 -1.26 -21.91 -22.48
CA GLY A 234 -1.58 -23.34 -22.43
C GLY A 234 -0.87 -24.12 -21.33
N GLY A 235 -0.13 -23.46 -20.44
CA GLY A 235 0.53 -24.10 -19.31
C GLY A 235 -0.49 -24.59 -18.29
N VAL A 236 -0.28 -25.82 -17.79
CA VAL A 236 -1.09 -26.43 -16.74
C VAL A 236 -0.18 -27.18 -15.76
N PHE A 237 -0.65 -27.40 -14.56
CA PHE A 237 0.04 -28.29 -13.61
C PHE A 237 0.05 -29.72 -14.14
N SER A 238 1.05 -30.50 -13.74
CA SER A 238 1.04 -31.93 -14.00
C SER A 238 -0.08 -32.63 -13.20
N ASP A 239 -0.53 -33.79 -13.67
CA ASP A 239 -1.54 -34.60 -12.97
C ASP A 239 -1.12 -34.93 -11.53
N ALA A 240 0.17 -35.17 -11.30
CA ALA A 240 0.71 -35.40 -9.97
C ALA A 240 0.58 -34.17 -9.08
N CYS A 241 0.85 -32.98 -9.61
CA CYS A 241 0.70 -31.72 -8.89
C CYS A 241 -0.77 -31.44 -8.56
N TYR A 242 -1.71 -31.65 -9.49
CA TYR A 242 -3.14 -31.53 -9.20
C TYR A 242 -3.59 -32.44 -8.06
N LYS A 243 -3.12 -33.72 -8.02
CA LYS A 243 -3.40 -34.63 -6.91
C LYS A 243 -2.81 -34.14 -5.59
N ALA A 244 -1.58 -33.62 -5.61
CA ALA A 244 -0.95 -33.03 -4.44
C ALA A 244 -1.72 -31.82 -3.90
N ILE A 245 -2.18 -30.91 -4.79
CA ILE A 245 -3.02 -29.77 -4.42
C ILE A 245 -4.34 -30.21 -3.77
N GLN A 246 -5.00 -31.24 -4.31
CA GLN A 246 -6.25 -31.79 -3.74
C GLN A 246 -6.05 -32.32 -2.32
N ILE A 247 -4.88 -32.91 -2.01
CA ILE A 247 -4.54 -33.37 -0.67
C ILE A 247 -4.12 -32.20 0.23
N GLY A 248 -3.25 -31.32 -0.26
CA GLY A 248 -2.62 -30.27 0.54
C GLY A 248 -3.59 -29.15 0.94
N LYS A 249 -4.44 -28.71 0.01
CA LYS A 249 -5.30 -27.56 0.27
C LYS A 249 -6.22 -27.72 1.49
N PRO A 250 -6.96 -28.82 1.70
CA PRO A 250 -7.79 -29.01 2.89
C PRO A 250 -6.99 -29.27 4.18
N LEU A 251 -5.70 -29.64 4.08
CA LEU A 251 -4.83 -29.79 5.26
C LEU A 251 -4.28 -28.43 5.73
N ILE A 252 -4.08 -27.49 4.81
CA ILE A 252 -3.45 -26.20 5.09
C ILE A 252 -4.50 -25.13 5.39
N PHE A 253 -5.59 -25.10 4.63
CA PHE A 253 -6.62 -24.09 4.75
C PHE A 253 -7.90 -24.65 5.37
N LYS A 254 -8.53 -23.86 6.25
CA LYS A 254 -9.89 -24.17 6.74
C LYS A 254 -10.89 -24.08 5.58
N ASP A 255 -11.97 -24.86 5.62
CA ASP A 255 -12.96 -24.87 4.54
C ASP A 255 -13.60 -23.49 4.30
N ASP A 256 -13.72 -22.68 5.34
CA ASP A 256 -14.33 -21.36 5.34
C ASP A 256 -13.32 -20.21 5.20
N TRP A 257 -12.07 -20.49 4.76
CA TRP A 257 -10.99 -19.48 4.68
C TRP A 257 -11.37 -18.22 3.88
N LYS A 258 -12.27 -18.34 2.90
CA LYS A 258 -12.71 -17.21 2.08
C LYS A 258 -13.43 -16.13 2.89
N LYS A 259 -13.88 -16.43 4.09
CA LYS A 259 -14.52 -15.46 4.98
C LYS A 259 -13.64 -14.26 5.31
N VAL A 260 -12.32 -14.39 5.22
CA VAL A 260 -11.38 -13.27 5.43
C VAL A 260 -11.58 -12.15 4.41
N LEU A 261 -12.26 -12.43 3.28
CA LEU A 261 -12.59 -11.48 2.23
C LEU A 261 -14.04 -10.98 2.30
N GLU A 262 -14.82 -11.42 3.28
CA GLU A 262 -16.19 -10.94 3.47
C GLU A 262 -16.19 -9.52 4.07
N PRO A 263 -17.13 -8.64 3.67
CA PRO A 263 -17.16 -7.24 4.09
C PRO A 263 -17.08 -7.03 5.61
N ASP A 264 -17.81 -7.85 6.39
CA ASP A 264 -17.80 -7.73 7.86
C ASP A 264 -16.45 -8.17 8.46
N HIS A 265 -15.79 -9.16 7.86
CA HIS A 265 -14.45 -9.55 8.23
C HIS A 265 -13.42 -8.48 7.92
N ILE A 266 -13.53 -7.82 6.76
CA ILE A 266 -12.66 -6.70 6.37
C ILE A 266 -12.81 -5.54 7.37
N LYS A 267 -14.04 -5.18 7.76
CA LYS A 267 -14.27 -4.17 8.80
C LYS A 267 -13.63 -4.56 10.13
N HIS A 268 -13.71 -5.83 10.52
CA HIS A 268 -13.06 -6.33 11.73
C HIS A 268 -11.53 -6.25 11.62
N GLN A 269 -10.94 -6.63 10.48
CA GLN A 269 -9.50 -6.50 10.22
C GLN A 269 -9.06 -5.03 10.35
N ILE A 270 -9.77 -4.11 9.70
CA ILE A 270 -9.52 -2.66 9.79
C ILE A 270 -9.56 -2.20 11.25
N SER A 271 -10.57 -2.63 12.04
CA SER A 271 -10.67 -2.23 13.44
C SER A 271 -9.47 -2.66 14.28
N ILE A 272 -8.88 -3.82 13.98
CA ILE A 272 -7.66 -4.30 14.64
C ILE A 272 -6.43 -3.52 14.14
N MET A 273 -6.28 -3.35 12.83
CA MET A 273 -5.12 -2.69 12.21
C MET A 273 -5.00 -1.21 12.58
N THR A 274 -6.13 -0.54 12.79
CA THR A 274 -6.18 0.88 13.16
C THR A 274 -6.23 1.14 14.66
N ASP A 275 -6.29 0.09 15.50
CA ASP A 275 -6.26 0.22 16.97
C ASP A 275 -4.82 0.24 17.48
N ALA A 276 -4.38 1.40 17.95
CA ALA A 276 -3.05 1.59 18.53
C ALA A 276 -2.81 0.76 19.81
N ALA A 277 -3.86 0.24 20.46
CA ALA A 277 -3.75 -0.60 21.67
C ALA A 277 -3.45 -2.07 21.32
N VAL A 278 -3.68 -2.50 20.09
CA VAL A 278 -3.35 -3.85 19.64
C VAL A 278 -1.84 -3.99 19.43
N PRO A 279 -1.16 -4.89 20.17
CA PRO A 279 0.28 -5.05 20.02
C PRO A 279 0.67 -5.65 18.67
N VAL A 280 1.73 -5.11 18.08
CA VAL A 280 2.32 -5.69 16.85
C VAL A 280 3.30 -6.78 17.24
N VAL A 281 2.98 -8.03 16.87
CA VAL A 281 3.90 -9.18 16.99
C VAL A 281 4.69 -9.32 15.68
N LYS A 282 6.01 -9.47 15.77
CA LYS A 282 6.91 -9.56 14.61
C LYS A 282 7.68 -10.88 14.55
N ASP A 283 7.34 -11.83 15.39
CA ASP A 283 8.02 -13.13 15.52
C ASP A 283 7.33 -14.15 14.62
N PHE A 284 7.64 -14.05 13.30
CA PHE A 284 7.21 -15.01 12.30
C PHE A 284 8.43 -15.70 11.67
#